data_e98af21f48ee55014085059d60ea4966
#
_entry.id   e98af21f48ee55014085059d60ea4966
#
_cell.length_a   1.000
_cell.length_b   1.000
_cell.length_c   1.000
_cell.angle_alpha   90.00
_cell.angle_beta   90.00
_cell.angle_gamma   90.00
#
_symmetry.space_group_name_H-M   'P 1'
#
loop_
_entity.id
_entity.type
_entity.pdbx_description
1 polymer ?
#
loop_
_entity_poly.entity_id
_entity_poly.type
_entity_poly.pdbx_seq_one_letter_code
_entity_poly.pdbx_strand_id
1 'polypeptide(L)'
;MSHCLFCKIVTGTISSFPIWQDDQFLAILDKFPNIPGQVLVISKKHFDSYYADLDDQVLKNLVIATKKVAKLLDQKLPNSSRCCLVFEGFEINHIHAKIYPSYHKTSLSSILSQPSKEVDDNTLQKLHQTLIH
;
A
#
# COMPACT_ATOMS: atom_id res chain seq x y z
N MET A 1 -3.09 -19.33 4.56
CA MET A 1 -4.26 -19.28 3.67
C MET A 1 -3.81 -19.42 2.22
N SER A 2 -4.05 -20.58 1.64
CA SER A 2 -3.51 -20.94 0.33
C SER A 2 -4.10 -20.13 -0.84
N HIS A 3 -5.28 -19.54 -0.64
CA HIS A 3 -5.97 -18.77 -1.71
C HIS A 3 -5.83 -17.26 -1.54
N CYS A 4 -5.22 -16.80 -0.45
CA CYS A 4 -5.09 -15.37 -0.20
C CYS A 4 -3.94 -14.77 -1.04
N LEU A 5 -4.28 -13.82 -1.90
CA LEU A 5 -3.30 -13.13 -2.75
C LEU A 5 -2.18 -12.47 -1.90
N PHE A 6 -2.55 -11.77 -0.84
CA PHE A 6 -1.55 -11.09 -0.01
C PHE A 6 -0.71 -12.05 0.81
N CYS A 7 -1.28 -13.17 1.26
CA CYS A 7 -0.46 -14.22 1.89
C CYS A 7 0.59 -14.77 0.92
N LYS A 8 0.23 -14.94 -0.35
CA LYS A 8 1.16 -15.39 -1.39
C LYS A 8 2.25 -14.38 -1.69
N ILE A 9 1.91 -13.09 -1.63
CA ILE A 9 2.90 -12.02 -1.78
C ILE A 9 3.87 -12.02 -0.61
N VAL A 10 3.36 -12.14 0.62
CA VAL A 10 4.21 -12.17 1.82
C VAL A 10 5.19 -13.33 1.79
N THR A 11 4.76 -14.51 1.33
CA THR A 11 5.62 -15.69 1.24
C THR A 11 6.54 -15.68 0.01
N GLY A 12 6.37 -14.73 -0.90
CA GLY A 12 7.16 -14.67 -2.13
C GLY A 12 6.66 -15.57 -3.26
N THR A 13 5.54 -16.26 -3.07
CA THR A 13 4.94 -17.12 -4.11
C THR A 13 4.49 -16.29 -5.32
N ILE A 14 3.98 -15.09 -5.06
CA ILE A 14 3.66 -14.10 -6.08
C ILE A 14 4.62 -12.93 -5.90
N SER A 15 5.26 -12.49 -6.99
CA SER A 15 6.20 -11.38 -6.96
C SER A 15 5.49 -10.05 -6.72
N SER A 16 6.22 -9.10 -6.13
CA SER A 16 5.74 -7.75 -5.86
C SER A 16 6.92 -6.78 -5.86
N PHE A 17 6.65 -5.50 -5.66
CA PHE A 17 7.68 -4.47 -5.55
C PHE A 17 7.63 -3.87 -4.14
N PRO A 18 8.30 -4.53 -3.16
CA PRO A 18 8.30 -4.03 -1.78
C PRO A 18 9.17 -2.79 -1.65
N ILE A 19 8.65 -1.81 -0.90
CA ILE A 19 9.36 -0.55 -0.66
C ILE A 19 9.73 -0.34 0.81
N TRP A 20 9.10 -1.08 1.70
CA TRP A 20 9.33 -0.98 3.14
C TRP A 20 8.77 -2.22 3.84
N GLN A 21 9.40 -2.62 4.94
CA GLN A 21 8.84 -3.68 5.79
C GLN A 21 9.41 -3.60 7.20
N ASP A 22 8.65 -4.17 8.12
CA ASP A 22 9.10 -4.49 9.47
C ASP A 22 8.73 -5.94 9.79
N ASP A 23 8.75 -6.32 11.07
CA ASP A 23 8.43 -7.69 11.48
C ASP A 23 6.97 -8.07 11.19
N GLN A 24 6.06 -7.10 11.16
CA GLN A 24 4.62 -7.34 11.09
C GLN A 24 3.99 -6.94 9.76
N PHE A 25 4.59 -6.01 9.02
CA PHE A 25 3.96 -5.41 7.83
C PHE A 25 4.93 -5.32 6.66
N LEU A 26 4.34 -5.37 5.48
CA LEU A 26 5.04 -5.25 4.20
C LEU A 26 4.32 -4.19 3.36
N ALA A 27 5.06 -3.21 2.87
CA ALA A 27 4.52 -2.19 1.96
C ALA A 27 5.00 -2.48 0.55
N ILE A 28 4.06 -2.57 -0.37
CA ILE A 28 4.31 -2.89 -1.78
C ILE A 28 3.65 -1.84 -2.68
N LEU A 29 4.21 -1.63 -3.86
CA LEU A 29 3.55 -0.82 -4.89
C LEU A 29 2.27 -1.51 -5.34
N ASP A 30 1.18 -0.75 -5.46
CA ASP A 30 -0.08 -1.26 -5.98
C ASP A 30 0.06 -1.44 -7.49
N LYS A 31 -0.25 -2.64 -7.97
CA LYS A 31 -0.19 -2.96 -9.40
C LYS A 31 -1.36 -2.39 -10.17
N PHE A 32 -2.45 -2.05 -9.49
CA PHE A 32 -3.68 -1.51 -10.09
C PHE A 32 -4.05 -0.16 -9.44
N PRO A 33 -3.15 0.83 -9.52
CA PRO A 33 -3.35 2.08 -8.79
C PRO A 33 -4.34 3.01 -9.48
N ASN A 34 -4.96 3.87 -8.68
CA ASN A 34 -5.71 5.02 -9.17
C ASN A 34 -4.77 6.21 -9.45
N ILE A 35 -3.61 6.22 -8.81
CA ILE A 35 -2.63 7.29 -8.95
C ILE A 35 -1.21 6.70 -8.88
N PRO A 36 -0.25 7.22 -9.65
CA PRO A 36 1.12 6.70 -9.57
C PRO A 36 1.70 6.80 -8.16
N GLY A 37 2.43 5.77 -7.75
CA GLY A 37 3.03 5.74 -6.41
C GLY A 37 2.11 5.25 -5.31
N GLN A 38 0.91 4.80 -5.65
CA GLN A 38 -0.02 4.21 -4.70
C GLN A 38 0.59 2.94 -4.09
N VAL A 39 0.43 2.79 -2.78
CA VAL A 39 1.07 1.72 -2.01
C VAL A 39 0.03 0.98 -1.18
N LEU A 40 0.23 -0.32 -1.04
CA LEU A 40 -0.51 -1.18 -0.13
C LEU A 40 0.39 -1.57 1.03
N VAL A 41 -0.08 -1.37 2.26
CA VAL A 41 0.60 -1.88 3.46
C VAL A 41 -0.21 -3.05 3.96
N ILE A 42 0.37 -4.25 3.88
CA ILE A 42 -0.30 -5.50 4.21
C ILE A 42 0.34 -6.13 5.45
N SER A 43 -0.46 -6.85 6.24
CA SER A 43 0.07 -7.60 7.36
C SER A 43 0.79 -8.86 6.88
N LYS A 44 1.89 -9.22 7.53
CA LYS A 44 2.59 -10.47 7.22
C LYS A 44 1.80 -11.67 7.70
N LYS A 45 1.17 -11.56 8.87
CA LYS A 45 0.22 -12.55 9.36
C LYS A 45 -1.16 -12.27 8.76
N HIS A 46 -1.90 -13.30 8.40
CA HIS A 46 -3.25 -13.14 7.87
C HIS A 46 -4.22 -12.67 8.95
N PHE A 47 -4.91 -11.57 8.69
CA PHE A 47 -6.07 -11.09 9.44
C PHE A 47 -7.14 -10.72 8.43
N ASP A 48 -8.41 -10.90 8.80
CA ASP A 48 -9.52 -10.44 7.97
C ASP A 48 -9.44 -8.93 7.76
N SER A 49 -10.03 -8.47 6.67
CA SER A 49 -9.76 -7.12 6.14
C SER A 49 -10.49 -5.98 6.83
N TYR A 50 -11.46 -6.26 7.69
CA TYR A 50 -12.18 -5.18 8.36
C TYR A 50 -11.37 -4.64 9.53
N TYR A 51 -10.92 -3.40 9.43
CA TYR A 51 -10.04 -2.81 10.44
C TYR A 51 -10.68 -2.74 11.83
N ALA A 52 -12.02 -2.59 11.90
CA ALA A 52 -12.74 -2.48 13.16
C ALA A 52 -12.77 -3.80 13.97
N ASP A 53 -12.47 -4.92 13.31
CA ASP A 53 -12.38 -6.23 13.96
C ASP A 53 -10.95 -6.59 14.39
N LEU A 54 -9.97 -5.76 14.05
CA LEU A 54 -8.60 -6.01 14.46
C LEU A 54 -8.40 -5.78 15.95
N ASP A 55 -7.54 -6.57 16.56
CA ASP A 55 -7.02 -6.28 17.88
C ASP A 55 -6.38 -4.89 17.90
N ASP A 56 -6.61 -4.14 18.98
CA ASP A 56 -6.16 -2.75 19.13
C ASP A 56 -4.66 -2.60 18.84
N GLN A 57 -3.85 -3.51 19.37
CA GLN A 57 -2.40 -3.41 19.20
C GLN A 57 -1.99 -3.62 17.75
N VAL A 58 -2.64 -4.54 17.04
CA VAL A 58 -2.37 -4.76 15.61
C VAL A 58 -2.75 -3.51 14.81
N LEU A 59 -3.92 -2.93 15.10
CA LEU A 59 -4.36 -1.72 14.40
C LEU A 59 -3.41 -0.54 14.67
N LYS A 60 -3.00 -0.34 15.92
CA LYS A 60 -2.02 0.69 16.28
C LYS A 60 -0.73 0.52 15.49
N ASN A 61 -0.21 -0.69 15.44
CA ASN A 61 1.04 -0.99 14.74
C ASN A 61 0.90 -0.78 13.24
N LEU A 62 -0.26 -1.14 12.67
CA LEU A 62 -0.53 -0.91 11.26
C LEU A 62 -0.56 0.59 10.93
N VAL A 63 -1.23 1.40 11.75
CA VAL A 63 -1.28 2.85 11.53
C VAL A 63 0.12 3.47 11.63
N ILE A 64 0.92 3.04 12.59
CA ILE A 64 2.31 3.52 12.69
C ILE A 64 3.12 3.12 11.46
N ALA A 65 2.93 1.90 10.95
CA ALA A 65 3.58 1.46 9.71
C ALA A 65 3.18 2.35 8.53
N THR A 66 1.90 2.68 8.40
CA THR A 66 1.44 3.57 7.32
C THR A 66 2.06 4.96 7.43
N LYS A 67 2.25 5.48 8.64
CA LYS A 67 2.93 6.75 8.85
C LYS A 67 4.37 6.71 8.33
N LYS A 68 5.10 5.64 8.64
CA LYS A 68 6.48 5.49 8.16
C LYS A 68 6.56 5.42 6.64
N VAL A 69 5.63 4.68 6.04
CA VAL A 69 5.56 4.56 4.58
C VAL A 69 5.17 5.90 3.95
N ALA A 70 4.20 6.61 4.50
CA ALA A 70 3.81 7.93 4.00
C ALA A 70 5.00 8.90 4.02
N LYS A 71 5.80 8.90 5.08
CA LYS A 71 7.00 9.72 5.16
C LYS A 71 8.02 9.35 4.09
N LEU A 72 8.18 8.06 3.81
CA LEU A 72 9.05 7.61 2.72
C LEU A 72 8.58 8.16 1.38
N LEU A 73 7.27 8.07 1.10
CA LEU A 73 6.71 8.60 -0.14
C LEU A 73 6.87 10.11 -0.23
N ASP A 74 6.62 10.83 0.86
CA ASP A 74 6.78 12.30 0.90
C ASP A 74 8.21 12.72 0.59
N GLN A 75 9.20 11.94 1.04
CA GLN A 75 10.61 12.26 0.83
C GLN A 75 11.08 11.93 -0.60
N LYS A 76 10.53 10.88 -1.19
CA LYS A 76 11.07 10.32 -2.42
C LYS A 76 10.28 10.65 -3.68
N LEU A 77 8.98 10.94 -3.55
CA LEU A 77 8.14 11.22 -4.71
C LEU A 77 8.11 12.72 -4.99
N PRO A 78 8.54 13.16 -6.19
CA PRO A 78 8.47 14.57 -6.56
C PRO A 78 7.02 15.07 -6.56
N ASN A 79 6.80 16.28 -6.02
CA ASN A 79 5.51 16.96 -6.04
C ASN A 79 4.41 16.31 -5.21
N SER A 80 4.73 15.28 -4.41
CA SER A 80 3.76 14.73 -3.45
C SER A 80 3.55 15.72 -2.31
N SER A 81 2.29 16.12 -2.09
CA SER A 81 1.91 17.08 -1.06
C SER A 81 1.66 16.41 0.28
N ARG A 82 0.96 15.30 0.24
CA ARG A 82 0.62 14.45 1.39
C ARG A 82 0.06 13.13 0.91
N CYS A 83 -0.04 12.17 1.82
CA CYS A 83 -0.65 10.87 1.54
C CYS A 83 -2.00 10.76 2.23
N CYS A 84 -3.00 10.23 1.50
CA CYS A 84 -4.30 9.85 2.08
C CYS A 84 -4.26 8.36 2.41
N LEU A 85 -4.96 7.97 3.46
CA LEU A 85 -4.99 6.59 3.97
C LEU A 85 -6.43 6.08 3.95
N VAL A 86 -6.62 4.86 3.41
CA VAL A 86 -7.94 4.23 3.34
C VAL A 86 -7.85 2.76 3.77
N PHE A 87 -8.79 2.34 4.63
CA PHE A 87 -9.01 0.95 4.99
C PHE A 87 -10.37 0.51 4.44
N GLU A 88 -10.40 -0.03 3.23
CA GLU A 88 -11.65 -0.49 2.63
C GLU A 88 -11.81 -2.01 2.75
N GLY A 89 -10.95 -2.77 2.07
CA GLY A 89 -10.84 -4.21 2.25
C GLY A 89 -11.92 -5.09 1.65
N PHE A 90 -12.77 -4.59 0.74
CA PHE A 90 -13.85 -5.42 0.17
C PHE A 90 -13.36 -6.46 -0.83
N GLU A 91 -12.33 -6.16 -1.60
CA GLU A 91 -11.90 -7.05 -2.68
C GLU A 91 -11.05 -8.22 -2.20
N ILE A 92 -10.16 -7.99 -1.25
CA ILE A 92 -9.23 -9.00 -0.74
C ILE A 92 -9.37 -9.07 0.77
N ASN A 93 -9.77 -10.25 1.27
CA ASN A 93 -9.97 -10.44 2.71
C ASN A 93 -8.64 -10.74 3.42
N HIS A 94 -7.80 -9.74 3.50
CA HIS A 94 -6.55 -9.72 4.23
C HIS A 94 -6.28 -8.26 4.57
N ILE A 95 -6.09 -7.94 5.83
CA ILE A 95 -5.99 -6.54 6.26
C ILE A 95 -4.92 -5.82 5.47
N HIS A 96 -5.28 -4.69 4.92
CA HIS A 96 -4.36 -3.82 4.20
C HIS A 96 -4.83 -2.39 4.24
N ALA A 97 -3.86 -1.49 4.19
CA ALA A 97 -4.08 -0.06 4.09
C ALA A 97 -3.68 0.39 2.69
N LYS A 98 -4.51 1.22 2.06
CA LYS A 98 -4.17 1.85 0.79
C LYS A 98 -3.66 3.25 1.07
N ILE A 99 -2.48 3.58 0.54
CA ILE A 99 -1.88 4.89 0.67
C ILE A 99 -1.85 5.54 -0.70
N TYR A 100 -2.50 6.70 -0.80
CA TYR A 100 -2.62 7.48 -2.02
C TYR A 100 -1.77 8.74 -1.90
N PRO A 101 -0.62 8.83 -2.58
CA PRO A 101 0.12 10.09 -2.61
C PRO A 101 -0.67 11.12 -3.42
N SER A 102 -0.80 12.32 -2.89
CA SER A 102 -1.51 13.40 -3.56
C SER A 102 -0.50 14.37 -4.18
N TYR A 103 -0.50 14.47 -5.50
CA TYR A 103 0.35 15.39 -6.23
C TYR A 103 -0.40 16.71 -6.44
N HIS A 104 0.28 17.83 -6.19
CA HIS A 104 -0.31 19.18 -6.38
C HIS A 104 -1.62 19.37 -5.62
N LYS A 105 -1.69 18.81 -4.40
CA LYS A 105 -2.87 18.93 -3.53
C LYS A 105 -4.15 18.38 -4.13
N THR A 106 -4.05 17.35 -4.96
CA THR A 106 -5.23 16.68 -5.54
C THR A 106 -6.03 16.02 -4.43
N SER A 107 -7.35 16.25 -4.42
CA SER A 107 -8.23 15.66 -3.39
C SER A 107 -8.37 14.15 -3.55
N LEU A 108 -8.68 13.46 -2.45
CA LEU A 108 -8.93 12.01 -2.50
C LEU A 108 -10.07 11.68 -3.44
N SER A 109 -11.13 12.47 -3.47
CA SER A 109 -12.26 12.23 -4.38
C SER A 109 -11.83 12.30 -5.84
N SER A 110 -10.94 13.22 -6.20
CA SER A 110 -10.38 13.30 -7.55
C SER A 110 -9.50 12.09 -7.87
N ILE A 111 -8.68 11.64 -6.92
CA ILE A 111 -7.85 10.44 -7.09
C ILE A 111 -8.74 9.22 -7.35
N LEU A 112 -9.76 9.02 -6.54
CA LEU A 112 -10.65 7.86 -6.65
C LEU A 112 -11.53 7.90 -7.89
N SER A 113 -11.73 9.06 -8.51
CA SER A 113 -12.45 9.18 -9.78
C SER A 113 -11.63 8.67 -10.97
N GLN A 114 -10.30 8.56 -10.81
CA GLN A 114 -9.44 8.00 -11.86
C GLN A 114 -9.61 6.49 -11.91
N PRO A 115 -9.69 5.88 -13.11
CA PRO A 115 -9.82 4.44 -13.19
C PRO A 115 -8.55 3.75 -12.70
N SER A 116 -8.75 2.65 -11.96
CA SER A 116 -7.66 1.76 -11.58
C SER A 116 -7.21 1.00 -12.83
N LYS A 117 -5.92 1.06 -13.16
CA LYS A 117 -5.37 0.39 -14.34
C LYS A 117 -4.11 -0.37 -13.97
N GLU A 118 -3.95 -1.54 -14.58
CA GLU A 118 -2.72 -2.30 -14.40
C GLU A 118 -1.51 -1.53 -14.91
N VAL A 119 -0.46 -1.49 -14.08
CA VAL A 119 0.82 -0.85 -14.42
C VAL A 119 1.82 -1.94 -14.78
N ASP A 120 2.56 -1.73 -15.88
CA ASP A 120 3.55 -2.72 -16.31
C ASP A 120 4.75 -2.78 -15.35
N ASP A 121 5.46 -3.90 -15.41
CA ASP A 121 6.58 -4.17 -14.49
C ASP A 121 7.74 -3.17 -14.68
N ASN A 122 7.98 -2.69 -15.89
CA ASN A 122 9.04 -1.71 -16.12
C ASN A 122 8.76 -0.39 -15.39
N THR A 123 7.52 0.08 -15.45
CA THR A 123 7.10 1.30 -14.74
C THR A 123 7.20 1.11 -13.24
N LEU A 124 6.73 -0.02 -12.72
CA LEU A 124 6.81 -0.34 -11.30
C LEU A 124 8.26 -0.46 -10.84
N GLN A 125 9.12 -1.06 -11.65
CA GLN A 125 10.53 -1.21 -11.31
C GLN A 125 11.24 0.14 -11.20
N LYS A 126 10.97 1.06 -12.12
CA LYS A 126 11.53 2.42 -12.06
C LYS A 126 11.10 3.16 -10.81
N LEU A 127 9.81 3.07 -10.50
CA LEU A 127 9.24 3.69 -9.31
C LEU A 127 9.82 3.06 -8.05
N HIS A 128 9.94 1.76 -8.02
CA HIS A 128 10.56 1.01 -6.92
C HIS A 128 11.99 1.49 -6.66
N GLN A 129 12.80 1.65 -7.71
CA GLN A 129 14.17 2.15 -7.58
C GLN A 129 14.20 3.56 -6.99
N THR A 130 13.29 4.42 -7.41
CA THR A 130 13.17 5.77 -6.86
C THR A 130 12.89 5.73 -5.35
N LEU A 131 12.03 4.82 -4.91
CA LEU A 131 11.59 4.75 -3.53
C LEU A 131 12.60 4.09 -2.59
N ILE A 132 13.38 3.11 -3.07
CA ILE A 132 14.32 2.37 -2.22
C ILE A 132 15.73 2.95 -2.24
N HIS A 133 16.02 3.89 -3.10
CA HIS A 133 17.32 4.57 -3.20
C HIS A 133 17.18 6.04 -2.85
#